data_e1d545ba16f56b85c2899d82cbc9b081
#
_entry.id   e1d545ba16f56b85c2899d82cbc9b081
#
_cell.length_a   1.000
_cell.length_b   1.000
_cell.length_c   1.000
_cell.angle_alpha   90.00
_cell.angle_beta   90.00
_cell.angle_gamma   90.00
#
_symmetry.space_group_name_H-M   'P 1'
#
loop_
_entity.id
_entity.type
_entity.pdbx_description
1 polymer ?
#
loop_
_entity_poly.entity_id
_entity_poly.type
_entity_poly.pdbx_seq_one_letter_code
_entity_poly.pdbx_strand_id
1 'polypeptide(L)'
;WLFEQALQCKEGQSVWWVAPSVTQAKIAYDRMKLQITNKDLFRSNETNRTITLITGGKLEFKTAENPDALYGDDVYAAVFDEFTRAREEAWFALRSTLTSTGAKCKFIGNVKGKKNWGYRLGQRAKSGEVGYEYFKITAYDAADCGMMTKDGRPFAEEIEEAKRDLPENVFRELYLAEPSEDGSNPFGYAQIQQCTYPLSQAPAVCYGIDLAKSFDYAVIIGLDRNQNVCYLDRWQSDWRTTVNKILALPNIPMAIDSTGVGDPIGEEIAKTRSVELFKFSSQSKQQIMEGLALQIQQRKITFPEGFIKDELEYFEYEYTRTGVRYSAPAGLHDDCVCALALAVHKYREAGGFGNYSII
;
A
#
# COMPACT_ATOMS: atom_id res chain seq x y z
N TRP A 1 -6.73 7.00 28.95
CA TRP A 1 -6.90 8.43 28.68
C TRP A 1 -8.29 8.74 28.08
N LEU A 2 -8.70 8.18 26.92
CA LEU A 2 -10.00 8.49 26.30
C LEU A 2 -11.18 8.17 27.22
N PHE A 3 -11.10 7.04 27.93
CA PHE A 3 -12.10 6.66 28.93
C PHE A 3 -12.18 7.67 30.10
N GLU A 4 -11.04 8.15 30.56
CA GLU A 4 -10.98 9.19 31.61
C GLU A 4 -11.60 10.52 31.12
N GLN A 5 -11.37 10.86 29.84
CA GLN A 5 -12.03 12.03 29.23
C GLN A 5 -13.54 11.85 29.15
N ALA A 6 -14.02 10.65 28.81
CA ALA A 6 -15.43 10.34 28.77
C ALA A 6 -16.09 10.43 30.17
N LEU A 7 -15.39 10.06 31.23
CA LEU A 7 -15.87 10.21 32.61
C LEU A 7 -16.10 11.69 33.02
N GLN A 8 -15.35 12.61 32.42
CA GLN A 8 -15.50 14.05 32.63
C GLN A 8 -16.63 14.67 31.81
N CYS A 9 -17.13 13.95 30.80
CA CYS A 9 -18.23 14.40 29.95
C CYS A 9 -19.58 14.29 30.66
N LYS A 10 -20.46 15.25 30.36
CA LYS A 10 -21.85 15.29 30.79
C LYS A 10 -22.74 14.57 29.77
N GLU A 11 -24.03 14.44 30.15
CA GLU A 11 -25.03 13.94 29.21
C GLU A 11 -25.09 14.78 27.91
N GLY A 12 -25.11 14.11 26.78
CA GLY A 12 -25.04 14.72 25.46
C GLY A 12 -23.65 15.01 24.92
N GLN A 13 -22.58 14.86 25.74
CA GLN A 13 -21.20 15.04 25.32
C GLN A 13 -20.55 13.72 24.94
N SER A 14 -19.69 13.73 23.91
CA SER A 14 -19.01 12.54 23.44
C SER A 14 -17.51 12.73 23.26
N VAL A 15 -16.78 11.61 23.37
CA VAL A 15 -15.40 11.47 22.97
C VAL A 15 -15.30 10.38 21.90
N TRP A 16 -14.38 10.53 20.96
CA TRP A 16 -14.32 9.65 19.80
C TRP A 16 -13.03 8.82 19.74
N TRP A 17 -13.20 7.53 19.43
CA TRP A 17 -12.14 6.69 18.88
C TRP A 17 -12.38 6.56 17.38
N VAL A 18 -11.49 7.11 16.57
CA VAL A 18 -11.58 7.08 15.11
C VAL A 18 -10.55 6.08 14.59
N ALA A 19 -10.96 5.15 13.74
CA ALA A 19 -10.08 4.16 13.10
C ALA A 19 -10.26 4.17 11.59
N PRO A 20 -9.27 3.74 10.79
CA PRO A 20 -9.35 3.74 9.32
C PRO A 20 -10.54 2.95 8.77
N SER A 21 -10.93 1.85 9.42
CA SER A 21 -12.00 0.98 8.94
C SER A 21 -13.01 0.61 10.03
N VAL A 22 -14.21 0.21 9.60
CA VAL A 22 -15.26 -0.31 10.49
C VAL A 22 -14.77 -1.48 11.33
N THR A 23 -13.97 -2.38 10.73
CA THR A 23 -13.43 -3.55 11.43
C THR A 23 -12.49 -3.14 12.56
N GLN A 24 -11.60 -2.17 12.31
CA GLN A 24 -10.66 -1.68 13.34
C GLN A 24 -11.38 -0.91 14.45
N ALA A 25 -12.38 -0.09 14.12
CA ALA A 25 -13.21 0.58 15.10
C ALA A 25 -13.96 -0.44 15.99
N LYS A 26 -14.46 -1.54 15.39
CA LYS A 26 -15.12 -2.62 16.14
C LYS A 26 -14.16 -3.35 17.07
N ILE A 27 -12.94 -3.64 16.65
CA ILE A 27 -11.92 -4.27 17.50
C ILE A 27 -11.64 -3.40 18.74
N ALA A 28 -11.49 -2.10 18.56
CA ALA A 28 -11.27 -1.17 19.68
C ALA A 28 -12.48 -1.13 20.63
N TYR A 29 -13.70 -1.08 20.09
CA TYR A 29 -14.94 -1.14 20.85
C TYR A 29 -15.03 -2.43 21.68
N ASP A 30 -14.84 -3.60 21.08
CA ASP A 30 -14.93 -4.89 21.74
C ASP A 30 -13.89 -5.02 22.86
N ARG A 31 -12.64 -4.60 22.60
CA ARG A 31 -11.56 -4.62 23.59
C ARG A 31 -11.86 -3.71 24.78
N MET A 32 -12.31 -2.49 24.52
CA MET A 32 -12.63 -1.55 25.59
C MET A 32 -13.81 -2.03 26.44
N LYS A 33 -14.84 -2.57 25.79
CA LYS A 33 -16.00 -3.16 26.49
C LYS A 33 -15.62 -4.33 27.39
N LEU A 34 -14.65 -5.18 26.97
CA LEU A 34 -14.16 -6.30 27.78
C LEU A 34 -13.37 -5.84 29.02
N GLN A 35 -12.70 -4.70 28.95
CA GLN A 35 -11.91 -4.15 30.07
C GLN A 35 -12.80 -3.53 31.17
N ILE A 36 -14.02 -3.14 30.85
CA ILE A 36 -14.94 -2.57 31.81
C ILE A 36 -15.67 -3.72 32.54
N THR A 37 -15.20 -4.06 33.73
CA THR A 37 -15.70 -5.21 34.50
C THR A 37 -17.03 -4.94 35.20
N ASN A 38 -17.27 -3.70 35.64
CA ASN A 38 -18.51 -3.33 36.30
C ASN A 38 -19.55 -2.82 35.28
N LYS A 39 -20.53 -3.69 34.99
CA LYS A 39 -21.59 -3.42 34.01
C LYS A 39 -22.62 -2.38 34.46
N ASP A 40 -22.67 -2.03 35.74
CA ASP A 40 -23.57 -1.00 36.26
C ASP A 40 -23.09 0.41 35.91
N LEU A 41 -21.81 0.56 35.56
CA LEU A 41 -21.19 1.86 35.27
C LEU A 41 -21.33 2.29 33.82
N PHE A 42 -21.84 1.43 32.93
CA PHE A 42 -21.96 1.75 31.51
C PHE A 42 -23.07 0.96 30.79
N ARG A 43 -23.53 1.53 29.68
CA ARG A 43 -24.42 0.88 28.71
C ARG A 43 -23.75 0.83 27.35
N SER A 44 -23.74 -0.34 26.73
CA SER A 44 -23.17 -0.52 25.39
C SER A 44 -24.25 -0.65 24.32
N ASN A 45 -24.00 -0.09 23.14
CA ASN A 45 -24.83 -0.24 21.95
C ASN A 45 -23.98 -0.82 20.81
N GLU A 46 -24.26 -2.05 20.44
CA GLU A 46 -23.50 -2.78 19.41
C GLU A 46 -23.68 -2.20 18.01
N THR A 47 -24.91 -1.77 17.69
CA THR A 47 -25.22 -1.23 16.37
C THR A 47 -24.47 0.06 16.11
N ASN A 48 -24.48 0.97 17.07
CA ASN A 48 -23.85 2.28 16.95
C ASN A 48 -22.39 2.27 17.44
N ARG A 49 -21.93 1.16 18.02
CA ARG A 49 -20.60 1.04 18.65
C ARG A 49 -20.36 2.20 19.63
N THR A 50 -21.24 2.33 20.60
CA THR A 50 -21.14 3.36 21.64
C THR A 50 -21.12 2.73 23.02
N ILE A 51 -20.39 3.37 23.93
CA ILE A 51 -20.39 3.06 25.37
C ILE A 51 -20.83 4.33 26.10
N THR A 52 -21.98 4.30 26.74
CA THR A 52 -22.49 5.41 27.54
C THR A 52 -22.18 5.15 29.00
N LEU A 53 -21.50 6.08 29.66
CA LEU A 53 -21.09 5.98 31.05
C LEU A 53 -22.22 6.44 31.99
N ILE A 54 -22.11 6.12 33.26
CA ILE A 54 -23.06 6.54 34.29
C ILE A 54 -23.18 8.08 34.41
N THR A 55 -22.13 8.80 34.03
CA THR A 55 -22.12 10.28 33.98
C THR A 55 -22.94 10.86 32.83
N GLY A 56 -23.41 10.01 31.90
CA GLY A 56 -24.07 10.42 30.64
C GLY A 56 -23.10 10.67 29.50
N GLY A 57 -21.78 10.75 29.75
CA GLY A 57 -20.75 10.87 28.72
C GLY A 57 -20.67 9.65 27.82
N LYS A 58 -20.38 9.83 26.54
CA LYS A 58 -20.34 8.76 25.53
C LYS A 58 -18.95 8.58 24.94
N LEU A 59 -18.54 7.32 24.80
CA LEU A 59 -17.46 6.95 23.89
C LEU A 59 -18.08 6.43 22.59
N GLU A 60 -17.71 7.02 21.48
CA GLU A 60 -18.18 6.62 20.15
C GLU A 60 -17.02 6.12 19.29
N PHE A 61 -17.22 4.98 18.64
CA PHE A 61 -16.22 4.35 17.80
C PHE A 61 -16.58 4.56 16.34
N LYS A 62 -15.89 5.52 15.72
CA LYS A 62 -16.12 6.01 14.36
C LYS A 62 -15.13 5.39 13.36
N THR A 63 -15.47 5.44 12.09
CA THR A 63 -14.58 5.05 10.99
C THR A 63 -14.23 6.25 10.11
N ALA A 64 -12.99 6.25 9.62
CA ALA A 64 -12.47 7.25 8.68
C ALA A 64 -12.69 6.87 7.20
N GLU A 65 -13.41 5.76 6.91
CA GLU A 65 -13.71 5.33 5.53
C GLU A 65 -14.47 6.41 4.74
N ASN A 66 -15.42 7.05 5.39
CA ASN A 66 -16.13 8.21 4.85
C ASN A 66 -15.84 9.44 5.71
N PRO A 67 -14.91 10.32 5.31
CA PRO A 67 -14.57 11.53 6.04
C PRO A 67 -15.77 12.45 6.33
N ASP A 68 -16.73 12.53 5.40
CA ASP A 68 -17.90 13.41 5.56
C ASP A 68 -18.80 13.00 6.72
N ALA A 69 -18.79 11.73 7.10
CA ALA A 69 -19.52 11.22 8.26
C ALA A 69 -18.91 11.65 9.61
N LEU A 70 -17.76 12.29 9.62
CA LEU A 70 -17.12 12.82 10.82
C LEU A 70 -17.45 14.29 11.09
N TYR A 71 -18.18 14.98 10.20
CA TYR A 71 -18.61 16.35 10.43
C TYR A 71 -19.90 16.43 11.29
N GLY A 72 -20.12 17.59 11.89
CA GLY A 72 -21.41 17.97 12.43
C GLY A 72 -21.65 17.64 13.91
N ASP A 73 -20.59 17.29 14.66
CA ASP A 73 -20.70 16.98 16.09
C ASP A 73 -19.71 17.82 16.91
N ASP A 74 -19.96 18.00 18.20
CA ASP A 74 -19.05 18.64 19.14
C ASP A 74 -18.34 17.56 19.97
N VAL A 75 -17.06 17.37 19.71
CA VAL A 75 -16.25 16.29 20.30
C VAL A 75 -15.34 16.84 21.39
N TYR A 76 -15.33 16.20 22.55
CA TYR A 76 -14.61 16.67 23.74
C TYR A 76 -13.23 16.05 23.93
N ALA A 77 -12.92 14.97 23.26
CA ALA A 77 -11.60 14.39 23.11
C ALA A 77 -11.62 13.37 21.96
N ALA A 78 -10.51 13.16 21.29
CA ALA A 78 -10.41 12.14 20.26
C ALA A 78 -9.10 11.34 20.34
N VAL A 79 -9.18 10.09 19.91
CA VAL A 79 -8.04 9.25 19.52
C VAL A 79 -8.21 8.93 18.06
N PHE A 80 -7.19 9.17 17.24
CA PHE A 80 -7.15 8.72 15.86
C PHE A 80 -6.14 7.57 15.77
N ASP A 81 -6.68 6.37 15.78
CA ASP A 81 -5.93 5.12 15.76
C ASP A 81 -5.54 4.76 14.33
N GLU A 82 -4.34 4.19 14.13
CA GLU A 82 -3.78 3.85 12.82
C GLU A 82 -3.94 4.97 11.78
N PHE A 83 -3.82 6.21 12.22
CA PHE A 83 -4.14 7.43 11.44
C PHE A 83 -3.36 7.53 10.12
N THR A 84 -2.14 6.99 10.04
CA THR A 84 -1.31 6.95 8.83
C THR A 84 -1.93 6.11 7.70
N ARG A 85 -2.91 5.27 8.03
CA ARG A 85 -3.65 4.43 7.07
C ARG A 85 -4.93 5.08 6.58
N ALA A 86 -5.36 6.18 7.20
CA ALA A 86 -6.53 6.95 6.80
C ALA A 86 -6.15 8.06 5.81
N ARG A 87 -7.13 8.52 5.04
CA ARG A 87 -6.97 9.71 4.20
C ARG A 87 -6.86 10.98 5.04
N GLU A 88 -6.10 11.97 4.57
CA GLU A 88 -5.88 13.24 5.29
C GLU A 88 -7.17 14.03 5.50
N GLU A 89 -8.15 13.88 4.58
CA GLU A 89 -9.48 14.51 4.68
C GLU A 89 -10.24 14.09 5.95
N ALA A 90 -10.03 12.87 6.43
CA ALA A 90 -10.61 12.41 7.69
C ALA A 90 -10.06 13.20 8.90
N TRP A 91 -8.79 13.61 8.85
CA TRP A 91 -8.22 14.51 9.84
C TRP A 91 -8.84 15.91 9.74
N PHE A 92 -9.06 16.44 8.55
CA PHE A 92 -9.70 17.77 8.40
C PHE A 92 -11.11 17.77 8.98
N ALA A 93 -11.88 16.71 8.72
CA ALA A 93 -13.22 16.55 9.29
C ALA A 93 -13.17 16.45 10.82
N LEU A 94 -12.36 15.56 11.37
CA LEU A 94 -12.19 15.39 12.80
C LEU A 94 -11.69 16.68 13.48
N ARG A 95 -10.73 17.39 12.85
CA ARG A 95 -10.21 18.65 13.40
C ARG A 95 -11.29 19.71 13.52
N SER A 96 -12.25 19.77 12.59
CA SER A 96 -13.35 20.72 12.64
C SER A 96 -14.28 20.47 13.85
N THR A 97 -14.55 19.20 14.18
CA THR A 97 -15.42 18.82 15.33
C THR A 97 -14.78 19.08 16.69
N LEU A 98 -13.45 19.20 16.73
CA LEU A 98 -12.71 19.54 17.95
C LEU A 98 -12.57 21.06 18.17
N THR A 99 -12.98 21.88 17.19
CA THR A 99 -12.70 23.32 17.21
C THR A 99 -13.54 24.05 18.25
N SER A 100 -14.85 23.76 18.33
CA SER A 100 -15.76 24.43 19.26
C SER A 100 -15.48 24.11 20.72
N THR A 101 -15.00 22.90 20.98
CA THR A 101 -14.68 22.40 22.32
C THR A 101 -13.25 22.70 22.76
N GLY A 102 -12.35 23.08 21.85
CA GLY A 102 -10.92 23.19 22.11
C GLY A 102 -10.27 21.85 22.48
N ALA A 103 -10.88 20.74 22.09
CA ALA A 103 -10.53 19.42 22.53
C ALA A 103 -9.18 18.91 21.97
N LYS A 104 -8.56 18.03 22.73
CA LYS A 104 -7.29 17.38 22.34
C LYS A 104 -7.54 16.14 21.51
N CYS A 105 -6.61 15.87 20.56
CA CYS A 105 -6.57 14.64 19.80
C CYS A 105 -5.24 13.92 20.03
N LYS A 106 -5.28 12.61 20.29
CA LYS A 106 -4.11 11.74 20.28
C LYS A 106 -4.09 10.92 19.00
N PHE A 107 -2.96 10.97 18.29
CA PHE A 107 -2.71 10.16 17.10
C PHE A 107 -1.88 8.96 17.51
N ILE A 108 -2.29 7.77 17.08
CA ILE A 108 -1.60 6.51 17.35
C ILE A 108 -1.48 5.75 16.04
N GLY A 109 -0.33 5.22 15.73
CA GLY A 109 -0.12 4.41 14.54
C GLY A 109 1.35 4.26 14.17
N ASN A 110 1.62 3.30 13.31
CA ASN A 110 2.94 3.11 12.74
C ASN A 110 3.21 4.15 11.67
N VAL A 111 4.48 4.46 11.43
CA VAL A 111 4.88 5.27 10.28
C VAL A 111 4.58 4.52 8.98
N LYS A 112 4.31 5.27 7.91
CA LYS A 112 4.07 4.72 6.57
C LYS A 112 4.73 5.63 5.54
N GLY A 113 6.02 5.42 5.29
CA GLY A 113 6.81 6.22 4.36
C GLY A 113 6.87 7.72 4.64
N LYS A 114 7.84 8.40 4.09
CA LYS A 114 8.06 9.86 4.31
C LYS A 114 7.05 10.76 3.59
N LYS A 115 6.41 10.29 2.53
CA LYS A 115 5.39 11.03 1.79
C LYS A 115 4.03 11.07 2.49
N ASN A 116 3.80 10.19 3.47
CA ASN A 116 2.55 10.08 4.20
C ASN A 116 2.22 11.36 4.98
N TRP A 117 0.96 11.79 4.98
CA TRP A 117 0.51 12.98 5.71
C TRP A 117 0.75 12.88 7.21
N GLY A 118 0.55 11.68 7.77
CA GLY A 118 0.78 11.42 9.19
C GLY A 118 2.25 11.54 9.57
N TYR A 119 3.18 11.13 8.68
CA TYR A 119 4.60 11.39 8.88
C TYR A 119 4.90 12.90 8.89
N ARG A 120 4.33 13.66 7.94
CA ARG A 120 4.48 15.13 7.92
C ARG A 120 3.97 15.78 9.20
N LEU A 121 2.80 15.33 9.70
CA LEU A 121 2.24 15.80 10.97
C LEU A 121 3.19 15.46 12.13
N GLY A 122 3.73 14.24 12.18
CA GLY A 122 4.71 13.82 13.18
C GLY A 122 6.00 14.67 13.15
N GLN A 123 6.49 15.03 11.96
CA GLN A 123 7.67 15.91 11.83
C GLN A 123 7.40 17.32 12.35
N ARG A 124 6.22 17.89 12.10
CA ARG A 124 5.79 19.17 12.69
C ARG A 124 5.79 19.12 14.22
N ALA A 125 5.22 18.06 14.80
CA ALA A 125 5.22 17.84 16.24
C ALA A 125 6.65 17.70 16.79
N LYS A 126 7.51 16.93 16.11
CA LYS A 126 8.92 16.72 16.48
C LYS A 126 9.75 18.00 16.40
N SER A 127 9.44 18.92 15.50
CA SER A 127 10.11 20.23 15.39
C SER A 127 9.73 21.22 16.49
N GLY A 128 8.83 20.85 17.42
CA GLY A 128 8.42 21.69 18.54
C GLY A 128 7.31 22.69 18.19
N GLU A 129 6.52 22.43 17.15
CA GLU A 129 5.38 23.29 16.83
C GLU A 129 4.42 23.39 18.03
N VAL A 130 4.03 24.62 18.38
CA VAL A 130 3.19 24.90 19.55
C VAL A 130 1.87 24.15 19.48
N GLY A 131 1.52 23.49 20.56
CA GLY A 131 0.28 22.71 20.67
C GLY A 131 0.43 21.24 20.24
N TYR A 132 1.61 20.80 19.83
CA TYR A 132 1.91 19.41 19.49
C TYR A 132 2.95 18.81 20.43
N GLU A 133 2.76 17.54 20.73
CA GLU A 133 3.72 16.67 21.44
C GLU A 133 4.01 15.46 20.59
N TYR A 134 5.25 15.00 20.56
CA TYR A 134 5.69 13.85 19.77
C TYR A 134 6.35 12.81 20.63
N PHE A 135 5.88 11.57 20.49
CA PHE A 135 6.46 10.39 21.15
C PHE A 135 6.78 9.34 20.10
N LYS A 136 7.98 8.79 20.15
CA LYS A 136 8.38 7.62 19.38
C LYS A 136 8.59 6.46 20.33
N ILE A 137 7.92 5.34 20.07
CA ILE A 137 8.06 4.10 20.84
C ILE A 137 8.36 3.00 19.84
N THR A 138 9.47 2.30 20.04
CA THR A 138 9.88 1.16 19.22
C THR A 138 9.49 -0.15 19.89
N ALA A 139 9.56 -1.26 19.14
CA ALA A 139 9.37 -2.58 19.72
C ALA A 139 10.43 -2.90 20.80
N TYR A 140 11.66 -2.41 20.64
CA TYR A 140 12.71 -2.58 21.65
C TYR A 140 12.41 -1.82 22.94
N ASP A 141 11.85 -0.60 22.87
CA ASP A 141 11.41 0.12 24.06
C ASP A 141 10.34 -0.67 24.84
N ALA A 142 9.44 -1.35 24.11
CA ALA A 142 8.43 -2.21 24.74
C ALA A 142 9.06 -3.46 25.38
N ALA A 143 10.04 -4.07 24.72
CA ALA A 143 10.78 -5.21 25.28
C ALA A 143 11.57 -4.81 26.53
N ASP A 144 12.23 -3.65 26.53
CA ASP A 144 12.97 -3.10 27.67
C ASP A 144 12.06 -2.80 28.89
N CYS A 145 10.77 -2.49 28.63
CA CYS A 145 9.75 -2.39 29.66
C CYS A 145 9.24 -3.74 30.17
N GLY A 146 9.83 -4.86 29.74
CA GLY A 146 9.45 -6.21 30.18
C GLY A 146 8.21 -6.78 29.51
N MET A 147 7.86 -6.28 28.32
CA MET A 147 6.74 -6.83 27.56
C MET A 147 6.99 -8.30 27.21
N MET A 148 5.95 -9.11 27.34
CA MET A 148 5.93 -10.53 26.99
C MET A 148 4.94 -10.78 25.88
N THR A 149 5.18 -11.80 25.07
CA THR A 149 4.19 -12.33 24.13
C THR A 149 3.02 -12.98 24.87
N LYS A 150 1.92 -13.26 24.20
CA LYS A 150 0.74 -13.90 24.83
C LYS A 150 1.01 -15.31 25.34
N ASP A 151 1.98 -16.00 24.75
CA ASP A 151 2.45 -17.33 25.14
C ASP A 151 3.55 -17.30 26.21
N GLY A 152 3.92 -16.11 26.68
CA GLY A 152 4.86 -15.91 27.80
C GLY A 152 6.33 -15.90 27.42
N ARG A 153 6.68 -15.76 26.14
CA ARG A 153 8.06 -15.57 25.68
C ARG A 153 8.50 -14.10 25.86
N PRO A 154 9.80 -13.81 26.09
CA PRO A 154 10.31 -12.45 26.05
C PRO A 154 10.03 -11.78 24.70
N PHE A 155 9.51 -10.54 24.69
CA PHE A 155 9.16 -9.85 23.45
C PHE A 155 10.40 -9.56 22.58
N ALA A 156 11.59 -9.48 23.20
CA ALA A 156 12.84 -9.33 22.47
C ALA A 156 13.13 -10.51 21.50
N GLU A 157 12.75 -11.74 21.87
CA GLU A 157 12.92 -12.92 21.01
C GLU A 157 12.02 -12.84 19.78
N GLU A 158 10.78 -12.38 19.95
CA GLU A 158 9.82 -12.15 18.88
C GLU A 158 10.33 -11.08 17.90
N ILE A 159 10.96 -10.00 18.40
CA ILE A 159 11.54 -8.94 17.58
C ILE A 159 12.67 -9.51 16.70
N GLU A 160 13.56 -10.34 17.26
CA GLU A 160 14.65 -10.93 16.49
C GLU A 160 14.17 -11.97 15.46
N GLU A 161 13.07 -12.66 15.73
CA GLU A 161 12.40 -13.55 14.78
C GLU A 161 11.80 -12.72 13.62
N ALA A 162 11.02 -11.70 13.93
CA ALA A 162 10.44 -10.79 12.94
C ALA A 162 11.51 -10.10 12.07
N LYS A 163 12.67 -9.76 12.64
CA LYS A 163 13.78 -9.15 11.92
C LYS A 163 14.38 -10.08 10.87
N ARG A 164 14.34 -11.40 11.09
CA ARG A 164 14.81 -12.40 10.12
C ARG A 164 13.79 -12.67 9.01
N ASP A 165 12.50 -12.60 9.36
CA ASP A 165 11.41 -13.02 8.49
C ASP A 165 10.85 -11.90 7.62
N LEU A 166 11.02 -10.65 8.03
CA LEU A 166 10.47 -9.48 7.33
C LEU A 166 11.54 -8.79 6.46
N PRO A 167 11.14 -8.22 5.31
CA PRO A 167 11.97 -7.29 4.57
C PRO A 167 12.43 -6.13 5.48
N GLU A 168 13.67 -5.66 5.30
CA GLU A 168 14.28 -4.65 6.17
C GLU A 168 13.43 -3.37 6.32
N ASN A 169 12.89 -2.86 5.21
CA ASN A 169 12.03 -1.68 5.21
C ASN A 169 10.73 -1.89 6.02
N VAL A 170 10.14 -3.08 5.92
CA VAL A 170 8.93 -3.45 6.69
C VAL A 170 9.24 -3.56 8.16
N PHE A 171 10.33 -4.23 8.52
CA PHE A 171 10.79 -4.33 9.91
C PHE A 171 11.04 -2.95 10.51
N ARG A 172 11.73 -2.06 9.80
CA ARG A 172 12.00 -0.69 10.25
C ARG A 172 10.71 0.11 10.48
N GLU A 173 9.75 0.03 9.59
CA GLU A 173 8.47 0.74 9.76
C GLU A 173 7.65 0.19 10.94
N LEU A 174 7.49 -1.14 11.05
CA LEU A 174 6.61 -1.76 12.03
C LEU A 174 7.21 -1.86 13.42
N TYR A 175 8.52 -2.11 13.53
CA TYR A 175 9.18 -2.38 14.80
C TYR A 175 10.06 -1.24 15.29
N LEU A 176 10.63 -0.43 14.41
CA LEU A 176 11.51 0.67 14.78
C LEU A 176 10.86 2.06 14.65
N ALA A 177 9.61 2.12 14.16
CA ALA A 177 8.92 3.36 13.84
C ALA A 177 9.82 4.31 13.00
N GLU A 178 10.49 3.74 11.99
CA GLU A 178 11.35 4.43 11.05
C GLU A 178 10.74 4.36 9.66
N PRO A 179 10.34 5.50 9.07
CA PRO A 179 9.76 5.50 7.74
C PRO A 179 10.80 5.11 6.70
N SER A 180 10.43 4.27 5.75
CA SER A 180 11.24 4.03 4.57
C SER A 180 11.32 5.32 3.74
N GLU A 181 12.46 5.55 3.08
CA GLU A 181 12.60 6.68 2.16
C GLU A 181 11.71 6.51 0.94
N ASP A 182 11.57 5.28 0.50
CA ASP A 182 10.82 4.87 -0.68
C ASP A 182 9.32 4.70 -0.40
N GLY A 183 8.87 4.85 0.84
CA GLY A 183 7.47 4.65 1.22
C GLY A 183 6.99 3.22 0.94
N SER A 184 5.87 3.10 0.24
CA SER A 184 5.31 1.83 -0.24
C SER A 184 5.82 1.42 -1.62
N ASN A 185 6.89 2.05 -2.14
CA ASN A 185 7.45 1.70 -3.44
C ASN A 185 8.23 0.39 -3.36
N PRO A 186 7.86 -0.65 -4.14
CA PRO A 186 8.52 -1.96 -4.07
C PRO A 186 9.87 -2.00 -4.77
N PHE A 187 10.16 -1.02 -5.63
CA PHE A 187 11.32 -1.03 -6.51
C PHE A 187 12.51 -0.26 -5.95
N GLY A 188 12.25 0.79 -5.14
CA GLY A 188 13.25 1.70 -4.56
C GLY A 188 13.68 2.82 -5.53
N TYR A 189 13.58 4.08 -5.08
CA TYR A 189 13.91 5.24 -5.94
C TYR A 189 15.35 5.22 -6.43
N ALA A 190 16.32 4.90 -5.56
CA ALA A 190 17.72 4.85 -5.93
C ALA A 190 17.99 3.77 -6.98
N GLN A 191 17.33 2.62 -6.86
CA GLN A 191 17.46 1.51 -7.80
C GLN A 191 16.82 1.84 -9.14
N ILE A 192 15.65 2.48 -9.16
CA ILE A 192 14.99 2.98 -10.38
C ILE A 192 15.94 3.91 -11.13
N GLN A 193 16.53 4.89 -10.46
CA GLN A 193 17.49 5.83 -11.08
C GLN A 193 18.71 5.11 -11.66
N GLN A 194 19.23 4.10 -10.96
CA GLN A 194 20.40 3.33 -11.40
C GLN A 194 20.10 2.36 -12.56
N CYS A 195 18.84 2.05 -12.79
CA CYS A 195 18.36 1.24 -13.92
C CYS A 195 17.87 2.08 -15.10
N THR A 196 17.92 3.40 -14.99
CA THR A 196 17.44 4.31 -16.03
C THR A 196 18.54 4.59 -17.05
N TYR A 197 18.35 4.11 -18.28
CA TYR A 197 19.28 4.22 -19.43
C TYR A 197 18.49 4.44 -20.71
N PRO A 198 19.10 4.96 -21.78
CA PRO A 198 18.44 5.06 -23.09
C PRO A 198 17.93 3.71 -23.58
N LEU A 199 16.87 3.74 -24.41
CA LEU A 199 16.31 2.56 -25.05
C LEU A 199 17.39 1.78 -25.80
N SER A 200 17.48 0.47 -25.57
CA SER A 200 18.42 -0.40 -26.24
C SER A 200 18.11 -0.52 -27.74
N GLN A 201 19.16 -0.57 -28.58
CA GLN A 201 19.03 -0.77 -30.02
C GLN A 201 19.12 -2.25 -30.44
N ALA A 202 19.29 -3.15 -29.45
CA ALA A 202 19.33 -4.58 -29.72
C ALA A 202 17.92 -5.13 -30.03
N PRO A 203 17.80 -6.23 -30.79
CA PRO A 203 16.51 -6.83 -31.07
C PRO A 203 15.85 -7.41 -29.81
N ALA A 204 14.52 -7.27 -29.73
CA ALA A 204 13.76 -7.92 -28.67
C ALA A 204 13.83 -9.44 -28.75
N VAL A 205 13.87 -10.11 -27.61
CA VAL A 205 13.76 -11.56 -27.47
C VAL A 205 12.45 -12.01 -26.84
N CYS A 206 11.75 -11.12 -26.17
CA CYS A 206 10.39 -11.35 -25.67
C CYS A 206 9.64 -10.03 -25.52
N TYR A 207 8.31 -10.13 -25.39
CA TYR A 207 7.40 -9.01 -25.14
C TYR A 207 6.54 -9.27 -23.90
N GLY A 208 6.27 -8.21 -23.15
CA GLY A 208 5.19 -8.13 -22.17
C GLY A 208 4.17 -7.09 -22.66
N ILE A 209 2.90 -7.44 -22.57
CA ILE A 209 1.81 -6.64 -23.13
C ILE A 209 0.72 -6.48 -22.07
N ASP A 210 0.40 -5.24 -21.74
CA ASP A 210 -0.76 -4.89 -20.94
C ASP A 210 -1.85 -4.29 -21.86
N LEU A 211 -3.08 -4.80 -21.74
CA LEU A 211 -4.18 -4.42 -22.61
C LEU A 211 -5.11 -3.44 -21.90
N ALA A 212 -5.41 -2.33 -22.57
CA ALA A 212 -6.26 -1.28 -22.05
C ALA A 212 -7.68 -1.74 -21.69
N LYS A 213 -8.16 -1.31 -20.53
CA LYS A 213 -9.58 -1.36 -20.13
C LYS A 213 -10.20 0.02 -20.31
N SER A 214 -11.06 0.18 -21.30
CA SER A 214 -11.93 1.35 -21.56
C SER A 214 -11.24 2.72 -21.65
N PHE A 215 -10.49 3.18 -20.68
CA PHE A 215 -9.81 4.48 -20.62
C PHE A 215 -8.31 4.38 -20.32
N ASP A 216 -7.77 3.16 -20.16
CA ASP A 216 -6.36 2.92 -19.88
C ASP A 216 -5.56 2.85 -21.19
N TYR A 217 -4.25 2.75 -21.05
CA TYR A 217 -3.35 2.60 -22.20
C TYR A 217 -3.02 1.14 -22.46
N ALA A 218 -3.05 0.73 -23.72
CA ALA A 218 -2.38 -0.50 -24.12
C ALA A 218 -0.87 -0.23 -24.21
N VAL A 219 -0.06 -1.13 -23.64
CA VAL A 219 1.39 -0.98 -23.57
C VAL A 219 2.07 -2.27 -24.04
N ILE A 220 3.07 -2.13 -24.89
CA ILE A 220 4.00 -3.21 -25.30
C ILE A 220 5.40 -2.84 -24.84
N ILE A 221 6.05 -3.74 -24.09
CA ILE A 221 7.46 -3.62 -23.73
C ILE A 221 8.21 -4.83 -24.24
N GLY A 222 9.29 -4.58 -25.00
CA GLY A 222 10.22 -5.61 -25.45
C GLY A 222 11.53 -5.57 -24.68
N LEU A 223 12.06 -6.74 -24.31
CA LEU A 223 13.37 -6.89 -23.69
C LEU A 223 14.37 -7.54 -24.66
N ASP A 224 15.60 -7.04 -24.68
CA ASP A 224 16.73 -7.66 -25.36
C ASP A 224 17.35 -8.81 -24.54
N ARG A 225 18.41 -9.45 -25.06
CA ARG A 225 19.10 -10.57 -24.41
C ARG A 225 19.73 -10.22 -23.06
N ASN A 226 19.95 -8.94 -22.79
CA ASN A 226 20.54 -8.45 -21.53
C ASN A 226 19.48 -7.86 -20.59
N GLN A 227 18.20 -8.10 -20.85
CA GLN A 227 17.06 -7.53 -20.13
C GLN A 227 16.98 -5.99 -20.21
N ASN A 228 17.58 -5.36 -21.23
CA ASN A 228 17.35 -3.94 -21.46
C ASN A 228 16.05 -3.75 -22.25
N VAL A 229 15.27 -2.76 -21.89
CA VAL A 229 14.11 -2.37 -22.68
C VAL A 229 14.58 -1.85 -24.03
N CYS A 230 14.17 -2.52 -25.10
CA CYS A 230 14.53 -2.22 -26.49
C CYS A 230 13.31 -1.84 -27.35
N TYR A 231 12.12 -2.04 -26.85
CA TYR A 231 10.88 -1.66 -27.50
C TYR A 231 9.88 -1.14 -26.45
N LEU A 232 9.24 -0.01 -26.76
CA LEU A 232 8.16 0.58 -25.95
C LEU A 232 7.16 1.22 -26.91
N ASP A 233 5.91 0.78 -26.86
CA ASP A 233 4.77 1.45 -27.51
C ASP A 233 3.62 1.56 -26.49
N ARG A 234 3.02 2.75 -26.39
CA ARG A 234 1.93 3.07 -25.47
C ARG A 234 0.88 3.89 -26.20
N TRP A 235 -0.35 3.38 -26.28
CA TRP A 235 -1.42 4.02 -27.05
C TRP A 235 -2.80 3.78 -26.47
N GLN A 236 -3.76 4.55 -26.95
CA GLN A 236 -5.20 4.32 -26.79
C GLN A 236 -5.84 4.15 -28.15
N SER A 237 -6.51 3.03 -28.39
CA SER A 237 -7.27 2.80 -29.62
C SER A 237 -8.28 1.66 -29.43
N ASP A 238 -9.08 1.41 -30.49
CA ASP A 238 -9.96 0.27 -30.52
C ASP A 238 -9.20 -1.07 -30.52
N TRP A 239 -9.89 -2.14 -30.14
CA TRP A 239 -9.30 -3.47 -29.99
C TRP A 239 -8.75 -4.05 -31.32
N ARG A 240 -9.37 -3.72 -32.47
CA ARG A 240 -8.91 -4.19 -33.81
C ARG A 240 -7.55 -3.58 -34.13
N THR A 241 -7.39 -2.31 -33.90
CA THR A 241 -6.12 -1.60 -34.11
C THR A 241 -5.06 -2.18 -33.15
N THR A 242 -5.42 -2.49 -31.90
CA THR A 242 -4.53 -3.12 -30.91
C THR A 242 -4.09 -4.51 -31.38
N VAL A 243 -5.00 -5.38 -31.85
CA VAL A 243 -4.65 -6.70 -32.40
C VAL A 243 -3.69 -6.57 -33.57
N ASN A 244 -3.97 -5.67 -34.53
CA ASN A 244 -3.12 -5.47 -35.70
C ASN A 244 -1.70 -5.02 -35.30
N LYS A 245 -1.57 -4.12 -34.35
CA LYS A 245 -0.26 -3.69 -33.84
C LYS A 245 0.52 -4.86 -33.25
N ILE A 246 -0.11 -5.70 -32.42
CA ILE A 246 0.54 -6.85 -31.82
C ILE A 246 0.92 -7.90 -32.87
N LEU A 247 0.05 -8.15 -33.85
CA LEU A 247 0.34 -9.06 -34.95
C LEU A 247 1.43 -8.57 -35.91
N ALA A 248 1.72 -7.26 -35.93
CA ALA A 248 2.82 -6.68 -36.70
C ALA A 248 4.21 -6.90 -36.05
N LEU A 249 4.27 -7.23 -34.77
CA LEU A 249 5.52 -7.49 -34.07
C LEU A 249 6.22 -8.75 -34.60
N PRO A 250 7.55 -8.90 -34.42
CA PRO A 250 8.25 -10.16 -34.63
C PRO A 250 7.61 -11.31 -33.87
N ASN A 251 7.59 -12.50 -34.46
CA ASN A 251 7.02 -13.71 -33.85
C ASN A 251 7.99 -14.33 -32.83
N ILE A 252 8.09 -13.73 -31.67
CA ILE A 252 8.91 -14.17 -30.53
C ILE A 252 8.00 -14.37 -29.30
N PRO A 253 8.47 -15.05 -28.23
CA PRO A 253 7.68 -15.26 -27.02
C PRO A 253 7.09 -13.97 -26.47
N MET A 254 5.81 -13.99 -26.08
CA MET A 254 5.14 -12.86 -25.44
C MET A 254 4.18 -13.32 -24.35
N ALA A 255 4.02 -12.50 -23.32
CA ALA A 255 2.99 -12.63 -22.32
C ALA A 255 2.02 -11.44 -22.42
N ILE A 256 0.72 -11.72 -22.39
CA ILE A 256 -0.36 -10.72 -22.54
C ILE A 256 -1.25 -10.79 -21.31
N ASP A 257 -1.58 -9.63 -20.71
CA ASP A 257 -2.67 -9.58 -19.72
C ASP A 257 -4.00 -9.96 -20.38
N SER A 258 -4.54 -11.10 -19.99
CA SER A 258 -5.83 -11.62 -20.43
C SER A 258 -6.91 -11.47 -19.36
N THR A 259 -6.75 -10.57 -18.39
CA THR A 259 -7.71 -10.37 -17.29
C THR A 259 -8.92 -9.58 -17.79
N GLY A 260 -10.10 -10.21 -17.79
CA GLY A 260 -11.36 -9.56 -18.14
C GLY A 260 -11.48 -9.22 -19.64
N VAL A 261 -11.40 -7.92 -20.01
CA VAL A 261 -11.57 -7.46 -21.41
C VAL A 261 -10.42 -7.96 -22.32
N GLY A 262 -9.27 -8.31 -21.74
CA GLY A 262 -8.12 -8.85 -22.50
C GLY A 262 -8.32 -10.26 -23.01
N ASP A 263 -9.26 -11.04 -22.44
CA ASP A 263 -9.49 -12.43 -22.86
C ASP A 263 -9.79 -12.60 -24.37
N PRO A 264 -10.77 -11.90 -24.99
CA PRO A 264 -11.06 -12.07 -26.42
C PRO A 264 -9.92 -11.60 -27.34
N ILE A 265 -9.21 -10.55 -26.96
CA ILE A 265 -8.07 -10.02 -27.71
C ILE A 265 -6.91 -11.02 -27.67
N GLY A 266 -6.58 -11.50 -26.47
CA GLY A 266 -5.54 -12.49 -26.26
C GLY A 266 -5.83 -13.79 -27.00
N GLU A 267 -7.08 -14.30 -26.96
CA GLU A 267 -7.51 -15.50 -27.68
C GLU A 267 -7.39 -15.33 -29.22
N GLU A 268 -7.69 -14.16 -29.76
CA GLU A 268 -7.52 -13.90 -31.19
C GLU A 268 -6.06 -13.93 -31.59
N ILE A 269 -5.18 -13.31 -30.82
CA ILE A 269 -3.73 -13.32 -31.05
C ILE A 269 -3.16 -14.74 -30.92
N ALA A 270 -3.62 -15.52 -29.95
CA ALA A 270 -3.19 -16.89 -29.73
C ALA A 270 -3.47 -17.86 -30.89
N LYS A 271 -4.42 -17.52 -31.78
CA LYS A 271 -4.69 -18.31 -32.99
C LYS A 271 -3.51 -18.30 -33.99
N THR A 272 -2.68 -17.27 -33.95
CA THR A 272 -1.62 -17.05 -34.94
C THR A 272 -0.23 -16.86 -34.35
N ARG A 273 -0.12 -16.66 -33.04
CA ARG A 273 1.10 -16.35 -32.31
C ARG A 273 1.30 -17.26 -31.10
N SER A 274 2.56 -17.56 -30.76
CA SER A 274 2.90 -18.18 -29.50
C SER A 274 2.83 -17.14 -28.40
N VAL A 275 1.72 -17.14 -27.66
CA VAL A 275 1.44 -16.17 -26.61
C VAL A 275 1.01 -16.87 -25.33
N GLU A 276 1.51 -16.39 -24.20
CA GLU A 276 1.00 -16.74 -22.88
C GLU A 276 -0.10 -15.76 -22.49
N LEU A 277 -1.28 -16.28 -22.22
CA LEU A 277 -2.41 -15.52 -21.72
C LEU A 277 -2.32 -15.49 -20.18
N PHE A 278 -1.75 -14.41 -19.66
CA PHE A 278 -1.53 -14.25 -18.22
C PHE A 278 -2.77 -13.64 -17.56
N LYS A 279 -3.29 -14.31 -16.50
CA LYS A 279 -4.42 -13.80 -15.71
C LYS A 279 -3.94 -13.24 -14.38
N PHE A 280 -4.15 -11.94 -14.16
CA PHE A 280 -3.87 -11.31 -12.90
C PHE A 280 -4.88 -11.74 -11.83
N SER A 281 -4.38 -12.39 -10.81
CA SER A 281 -4.98 -12.55 -9.48
C SER A 281 -4.12 -11.79 -8.47
N SER A 282 -4.58 -11.62 -7.25
CA SER A 282 -3.75 -11.00 -6.20
C SER A 282 -2.42 -11.72 -6.04
N GLN A 283 -2.43 -13.06 -6.07
CA GLN A 283 -1.23 -13.87 -5.92
C GLN A 283 -0.29 -13.80 -7.14
N SER A 284 -0.82 -13.92 -8.37
CA SER A 284 0.00 -13.87 -9.57
C SER A 284 0.56 -12.46 -9.81
N LYS A 285 -0.21 -11.39 -9.53
CA LYS A 285 0.28 -10.00 -9.59
C LYS A 285 1.42 -9.79 -8.58
N GLN A 286 1.27 -10.25 -7.35
CA GLN A 286 2.34 -10.19 -6.35
C GLN A 286 3.60 -10.88 -6.86
N GLN A 287 3.51 -12.10 -7.36
CA GLN A 287 4.65 -12.89 -7.82
C GLN A 287 5.45 -12.20 -8.94
N ILE A 288 4.78 -11.64 -9.95
CA ILE A 288 5.51 -10.98 -11.06
C ILE A 288 6.05 -9.61 -10.66
N MET A 289 5.37 -8.87 -9.74
CA MET A 289 5.87 -7.60 -9.21
C MET A 289 7.11 -7.81 -8.33
N GLU A 290 7.12 -8.84 -7.49
CA GLU A 290 8.31 -9.24 -6.73
C GLU A 290 9.46 -9.68 -7.66
N GLY A 291 9.12 -10.39 -8.74
CA GLY A 291 10.08 -10.74 -9.78
C GLY A 291 10.73 -9.52 -10.44
N LEU A 292 9.93 -8.52 -10.80
CA LEU A 292 10.40 -7.24 -11.35
C LEU A 292 11.24 -6.46 -10.34
N ALA A 293 10.77 -6.37 -9.09
CA ALA A 293 11.49 -5.68 -8.02
C ALA A 293 12.90 -6.29 -7.81
N LEU A 294 13.00 -7.60 -7.83
CA LEU A 294 14.29 -8.30 -7.73
C LEU A 294 15.25 -7.94 -8.89
N GLN A 295 14.75 -7.85 -10.14
CA GLN A 295 15.59 -7.47 -11.28
C GLN A 295 16.07 -6.02 -11.15
N ILE A 296 15.23 -5.10 -10.71
CA ILE A 296 15.57 -3.69 -10.48
C ILE A 296 16.59 -3.59 -9.33
N GLN A 297 16.34 -4.25 -8.19
CA GLN A 297 17.25 -4.25 -7.04
C GLN A 297 18.63 -4.83 -7.39
N GLN A 298 18.68 -5.86 -8.22
CA GLN A 298 19.92 -6.47 -8.70
C GLN A 298 20.56 -5.72 -9.89
N ARG A 299 19.93 -4.63 -10.38
CA ARG A 299 20.38 -3.86 -11.56
C ARG A 299 20.56 -4.70 -12.82
N LYS A 300 19.70 -5.70 -12.99
CA LYS A 300 19.75 -6.62 -14.14
C LYS A 300 18.85 -6.20 -15.29
N ILE A 301 18.10 -5.11 -15.13
CA ILE A 301 17.18 -4.55 -16.10
C ILE A 301 17.51 -3.08 -16.31
N THR A 302 17.36 -2.58 -17.54
CA THR A 302 17.39 -1.13 -17.80
C THR A 302 16.16 -0.70 -18.60
N PHE A 303 15.73 0.53 -18.38
CA PHE A 303 14.57 1.13 -19.04
C PHE A 303 14.79 2.63 -19.27
N PRO A 304 14.11 3.23 -20.28
CA PRO A 304 14.26 4.64 -20.62
C PRO A 304 13.59 5.55 -19.59
N GLU A 305 13.99 6.82 -19.60
CA GLU A 305 13.26 7.93 -18.97
C GLU A 305 11.82 8.02 -19.53
N GLY A 306 10.91 8.63 -18.79
CA GLY A 306 9.51 8.84 -19.16
C GLY A 306 8.59 7.79 -18.55
N PHE A 307 7.57 7.36 -19.27
CA PHE A 307 6.43 6.62 -18.73
C PHE A 307 6.78 5.42 -17.84
N ILE A 308 7.77 4.60 -18.22
CA ILE A 308 8.17 3.44 -17.40
C ILE A 308 8.73 3.89 -16.06
N LYS A 309 9.67 4.82 -16.09
CA LYS A 309 10.29 5.36 -14.87
C LYS A 309 9.28 6.06 -13.99
N ASP A 310 8.44 6.94 -14.60
CA ASP A 310 7.45 7.72 -13.87
C ASP A 310 6.46 6.78 -13.14
N GLU A 311 5.96 5.75 -13.83
CA GLU A 311 5.05 4.77 -13.25
C GLU A 311 5.73 3.92 -12.16
N LEU A 312 7.00 3.51 -12.32
CA LEU A 312 7.76 2.82 -11.29
C LEU A 312 7.96 3.69 -10.05
N GLU A 313 8.18 5.01 -10.19
CA GLU A 313 8.44 5.91 -9.06
C GLU A 313 7.24 6.12 -8.16
N TYR A 314 6.01 6.13 -8.68
CA TYR A 314 4.81 6.28 -7.86
C TYR A 314 4.07 4.97 -7.57
N PHE A 315 4.53 3.84 -8.11
CA PHE A 315 3.92 2.53 -7.85
C PHE A 315 4.03 2.14 -6.37
N GLU A 316 2.96 1.56 -5.84
CA GLU A 316 2.87 1.26 -4.41
C GLU A 316 2.44 -0.17 -4.15
N TYR A 317 2.84 -0.68 -2.98
CA TYR A 317 2.25 -1.88 -2.40
C TYR A 317 1.55 -1.56 -1.09
N GLU A 318 0.51 -2.32 -0.81
CA GLU A 318 -0.26 -2.21 0.42
C GLU A 318 -0.48 -3.60 1.03
N TYR A 319 -0.16 -3.76 2.31
CA TYR A 319 -0.50 -4.98 3.04
C TYR A 319 -1.98 -5.01 3.34
N THR A 320 -2.65 -6.04 2.83
CA THR A 320 -4.06 -6.34 3.12
C THR A 320 -4.15 -7.53 4.06
N ARG A 321 -5.34 -7.81 4.58
CA ARG A 321 -5.56 -8.98 5.45
C ARG A 321 -5.25 -10.33 4.76
N THR A 322 -5.31 -10.38 3.44
CA THR A 322 -5.19 -11.61 2.63
C THR A 322 -3.94 -11.66 1.77
N GLY A 323 -3.01 -10.68 1.89
CA GLY A 323 -1.79 -10.62 1.11
C GLY A 323 -1.34 -9.19 0.81
N VAL A 324 -0.55 -9.03 -0.22
CA VAL A 324 -0.03 -7.73 -0.68
C VAL A 324 -0.77 -7.31 -1.95
N ARG A 325 -1.27 -6.09 -1.97
CA ARG A 325 -1.84 -5.45 -3.15
C ARG A 325 -0.80 -4.54 -3.79
N TYR A 326 -0.59 -4.68 -5.08
CA TYR A 326 0.30 -3.87 -5.90
C TYR A 326 -0.53 -3.03 -6.88
N SER A 327 -0.38 -1.71 -6.88
CA SER A 327 -1.12 -0.81 -7.79
C SER A 327 -0.51 0.59 -7.84
N ALA A 328 -0.83 1.35 -8.88
CA ALA A 328 -0.66 2.79 -8.83
C ALA A 328 -1.64 3.44 -7.82
N PRO A 329 -1.31 4.61 -7.25
CA PRO A 329 -2.25 5.43 -6.51
C PRO A 329 -3.48 5.82 -7.35
N ALA A 330 -4.59 6.15 -6.69
CA ALA A 330 -5.82 6.56 -7.37
C ALA A 330 -5.57 7.74 -8.35
N GLY A 331 -6.03 7.58 -9.58
CA GLY A 331 -5.87 8.58 -10.66
C GLY A 331 -4.53 8.52 -11.41
N LEU A 332 -3.67 7.55 -11.11
CA LEU A 332 -2.44 7.26 -11.85
C LEU A 332 -2.53 5.89 -12.53
N HIS A 333 -1.65 5.66 -13.51
CA HIS A 333 -1.61 4.45 -14.33
C HIS A 333 -0.49 3.50 -13.90
N ASP A 334 -0.68 2.18 -14.06
CA ASP A 334 0.35 1.15 -13.84
C ASP A 334 0.55 0.25 -15.08
N ASP A 335 0.10 0.69 -16.24
CA ASP A 335 0.11 -0.08 -17.49
C ASP A 335 1.55 -0.44 -17.91
N CYS A 336 2.49 0.51 -17.85
CA CYS A 336 3.90 0.27 -18.17
C CYS A 336 4.57 -0.66 -17.14
N VAL A 337 4.22 -0.53 -15.87
CA VAL A 337 4.76 -1.42 -14.81
C VAL A 337 4.26 -2.85 -15.03
N CYS A 338 2.96 -3.02 -15.34
CA CYS A 338 2.37 -4.32 -15.63
C CYS A 338 2.99 -4.96 -16.88
N ALA A 339 3.10 -4.20 -17.98
CA ALA A 339 3.76 -4.68 -19.21
C ALA A 339 5.22 -5.07 -18.98
N LEU A 340 5.97 -4.26 -18.20
CA LEU A 340 7.37 -4.55 -17.86
C LEU A 340 7.48 -5.82 -17.01
N ALA A 341 6.60 -5.99 -16.03
CA ALA A 341 6.59 -7.18 -15.18
C ALA A 341 6.27 -8.45 -15.99
N LEU A 342 5.34 -8.38 -16.94
CA LEU A 342 5.04 -9.47 -17.88
C LEU A 342 6.23 -9.78 -18.80
N ALA A 343 6.94 -8.76 -19.30
CA ALA A 343 8.14 -8.95 -20.10
C ALA A 343 9.25 -9.67 -19.32
N VAL A 344 9.49 -9.26 -18.07
CA VAL A 344 10.45 -9.90 -17.15
C VAL A 344 10.04 -11.34 -16.84
N HIS A 345 8.76 -11.58 -16.56
CA HIS A 345 8.22 -12.91 -16.33
C HIS A 345 8.53 -13.82 -17.54
N LYS A 346 8.20 -13.37 -18.75
CA LYS A 346 8.43 -14.12 -19.98
C LYS A 346 9.89 -14.38 -20.28
N TYR A 347 10.75 -13.38 -20.03
CA TYR A 347 12.20 -13.52 -20.16
C TYR A 347 12.76 -14.62 -19.24
N ARG A 348 12.29 -14.69 -18.00
CA ARG A 348 12.75 -15.69 -17.02
C ARG A 348 12.26 -17.11 -17.35
N GLU A 349 11.02 -17.27 -17.82
CA GLU A 349 10.50 -18.58 -18.25
C GLU A 349 11.27 -19.16 -19.43
N ALA A 350 11.72 -18.31 -20.36
CA ALA A 350 12.55 -18.73 -21.48
C ALA A 350 13.99 -19.13 -21.08
N GLY A 351 14.26 -19.27 -19.78
CA GLY A 351 15.55 -19.73 -19.24
C GLY A 351 16.61 -18.64 -19.16
N GLY A 352 16.18 -17.35 -19.13
CA GLY A 352 17.05 -16.21 -19.29
C GLY A 352 18.02 -16.49 -20.43
N PHE A 353 17.97 -15.82 -21.54
CA PHE A 353 18.81 -16.07 -22.73
C PHE A 353 20.33 -15.94 -22.45
N GLY A 354 20.76 -16.37 -21.25
CA GLY A 354 22.13 -16.32 -20.75
C GLY A 354 22.95 -17.48 -21.26
N ASN A 355 24.01 -17.14 -22.01
CA ASN A 355 25.25 -17.87 -22.26
C ASN A 355 25.18 -19.42 -22.16
N TYR A 356 24.61 -20.08 -23.13
CA TYR A 356 25.13 -21.35 -23.56
C TYR A 356 26.32 -21.06 -24.50
N SER A 357 27.51 -20.95 -23.94
CA SER A 357 28.71 -21.18 -24.69
C SER A 357 28.63 -22.64 -25.14
N ILE A 358 28.34 -22.86 -26.41
CA ILE A 358 28.57 -24.15 -27.06
C ILE A 358 30.08 -24.29 -27.07
N ILE A 359 30.58 -25.23 -26.28
CA ILE A 359 31.94 -25.78 -26.41
C ILE A 359 31.93 -26.78 -27.58
#